data_2136156c9eeac31e56a9dec11f0423e5
#
_entry.id   2136156c9eeac31e56a9dec11f0423e5
#
_cell.length_a   1.000
_cell.length_b   1.000
_cell.length_c   1.000
_cell.angle_alpha   90.00
_cell.angle_beta   90.00
_cell.angle_gamma   90.00
#
_symmetry.space_group_name_H-M   'P 1'
#
loop_
_entity.id
_entity.type
_entity.pdbx_description
1 polymer ?
#
loop_
_entity_poly.entity_id
_entity_poly.type
_entity_poly.pdbx_seq_one_letter_code
_entity_poly.pdbx_strand_id
1 'polypeptide(L)'
;MNKTIVIGGGAAGMMAAVFAARNGQAVTLYEQNEKLGKKLFITGKGRCNVTNDATSEQLLANVISNPKFLYSAFYDFNAQDCMSFFEQLGVRLKVERGNRVFPQSDHSSDIIRALEYELRRLSVNICLNSPVKALWTEDLPGQELLDPKKEPTKKCLGIILQDGKKEKADRVVLATGGVSYPLTGANGSGLTMAQAVGHKVTELYPALVPLKIQETWCHELMGLALKNVEVTICNGKKKLYQDFG
;
A
#
# COMPACT_ATOMS: atom_id res chain seq x y z
N MET A 1 9.28 -7.99 -25.22
CA MET A 1 8.59 -7.15 -24.22
C MET A 1 8.65 -7.88 -22.90
N ASN A 2 9.20 -7.28 -21.86
CA ASN A 2 9.28 -7.93 -20.55
C ASN A 2 7.90 -8.09 -19.94
N LYS A 3 7.63 -9.28 -19.41
CA LYS A 3 6.35 -9.60 -18.73
C LYS A 3 6.48 -9.33 -17.23
N THR A 4 5.64 -8.45 -16.71
CA THR A 4 5.56 -8.16 -15.28
C THR A 4 4.23 -8.63 -14.70
N ILE A 5 4.28 -9.37 -13.61
CA ILE A 5 3.12 -9.74 -12.82
C ILE A 5 3.09 -8.89 -11.55
N VAL A 6 1.91 -8.30 -11.27
CA VAL A 6 1.64 -7.58 -10.01
C VAL A 6 0.64 -8.38 -9.20
N ILE A 7 0.95 -8.68 -7.94
CA ILE A 7 0.09 -9.41 -7.01
C ILE A 7 -0.54 -8.44 -6.03
N GLY A 8 -1.86 -8.29 -6.10
CA GLY A 8 -2.67 -7.39 -5.28
C GLY A 8 -3.13 -6.15 -6.02
N GLY A 9 -4.45 -5.98 -6.10
CA GLY A 9 -5.14 -4.87 -6.76
C GLY A 9 -5.48 -3.71 -5.82
N GLY A 10 -4.67 -3.49 -4.77
CA GLY A 10 -4.75 -2.32 -3.89
C GLY A 10 -4.08 -1.08 -4.50
N ALA A 11 -3.96 0.00 -3.71
CA ALA A 11 -3.33 1.25 -4.16
C ALA A 11 -1.92 1.02 -4.73
N ALA A 12 -1.06 0.34 -3.98
CA ALA A 12 0.32 0.07 -4.38
C ALA A 12 0.40 -0.78 -5.66
N GLY A 13 -0.43 -1.83 -5.76
CA GLY A 13 -0.40 -2.70 -6.94
C GLY A 13 -0.95 -2.04 -8.19
N MET A 14 -2.03 -1.28 -8.08
CA MET A 14 -2.56 -0.52 -9.22
C MET A 14 -1.55 0.52 -9.72
N MET A 15 -0.91 1.27 -8.82
CA MET A 15 0.14 2.23 -9.18
C MET A 15 1.34 1.53 -9.84
N ALA A 16 1.83 0.43 -9.24
CA ALA A 16 2.94 -0.34 -9.80
C ALA A 16 2.63 -0.87 -11.21
N ALA A 17 1.41 -1.36 -11.42
CA ALA A 17 0.96 -1.84 -12.72
C ALA A 17 0.89 -0.72 -13.77
N VAL A 18 0.36 0.46 -13.38
CA VAL A 18 0.32 1.64 -14.26
C VAL A 18 1.72 2.05 -14.69
N PHE A 19 2.64 2.21 -13.73
CA PHE A 19 4.00 2.65 -14.05
C PHE A 19 4.79 1.60 -14.84
N ALA A 20 4.63 0.32 -14.53
CA ALA A 20 5.26 -0.75 -15.32
C ALA A 20 4.75 -0.75 -16.77
N ALA A 21 3.44 -0.57 -16.98
CA ALA A 21 2.86 -0.52 -18.33
C ALA A 21 3.26 0.75 -19.08
N ARG A 22 3.31 1.93 -18.43
CA ARG A 22 3.83 3.18 -19.02
C ARG A 22 5.29 3.03 -19.46
N ASN A 23 6.08 2.20 -18.78
CA ASN A 23 7.45 1.85 -19.15
C ASN A 23 7.56 0.71 -20.17
N GLY A 24 6.48 0.43 -20.92
CA GLY A 24 6.47 -0.51 -22.03
C GLY A 24 6.53 -1.99 -21.65
N GLN A 25 6.15 -2.36 -20.43
CA GLN A 25 6.09 -3.75 -20.00
C GLN A 25 4.70 -4.36 -20.29
N ALA A 26 4.66 -5.66 -20.59
CA ALA A 26 3.40 -6.41 -20.63
C ALA A 26 2.99 -6.77 -19.19
N VAL A 27 1.93 -6.14 -18.67
CA VAL A 27 1.55 -6.26 -17.25
C VAL A 27 0.29 -7.11 -17.09
N THR A 28 0.33 -8.05 -16.13
CA THR A 28 -0.84 -8.76 -15.61
C THR A 28 -0.95 -8.48 -14.11
N LEU A 29 -2.10 -8.00 -13.67
CA LEU A 29 -2.43 -7.73 -12.27
C LEU A 29 -3.38 -8.81 -11.76
N TYR A 30 -2.99 -9.52 -10.73
CA TYR A 30 -3.79 -10.55 -10.05
C TYR A 30 -4.35 -10.00 -8.75
N GLU A 31 -5.66 -10.09 -8.58
CA GLU A 31 -6.38 -9.70 -7.37
C GLU A 31 -7.25 -10.87 -6.89
N GLN A 32 -7.18 -11.20 -5.61
CA GLN A 32 -7.96 -12.30 -5.04
C GLN A 32 -9.43 -11.97 -4.86
N ASN A 33 -9.77 -10.70 -4.76
CA ASN A 33 -11.16 -10.24 -4.61
C ASN A 33 -11.86 -10.04 -5.96
N GLU A 34 -13.17 -9.84 -5.89
CA GLU A 34 -14.07 -9.57 -7.03
C GLU A 34 -13.91 -8.17 -7.64
N LYS A 35 -13.15 -7.28 -6.98
CA LYS A 35 -12.92 -5.89 -7.44
C LYS A 35 -11.58 -5.35 -6.92
N LEU A 36 -11.06 -4.35 -7.62
CA LEU A 36 -9.88 -3.62 -7.22
C LEU A 36 -10.18 -2.63 -6.07
N GLY A 37 -9.15 -2.25 -5.33
CA GLY A 37 -9.20 -1.13 -4.40
C GLY A 37 -10.05 -1.31 -3.15
N LYS A 38 -10.41 -2.54 -2.73
CA LYS A 38 -11.30 -2.77 -1.55
C LYS A 38 -10.85 -2.02 -0.30
N LYS A 39 -9.56 -2.05 0.04
CA LYS A 39 -9.07 -1.29 1.19
C LYS A 39 -9.05 0.21 0.90
N LEU A 40 -8.66 0.61 -0.30
CA LEU A 40 -8.65 2.01 -0.73
C LEU A 40 -10.04 2.65 -0.59
N PHE A 41 -11.09 1.89 -0.93
CA PHE A 41 -12.49 2.33 -0.83
C PHE A 41 -12.89 2.77 0.58
N ILE A 42 -12.38 2.13 1.63
CA ILE A 42 -12.72 2.44 3.03
C ILE A 42 -11.77 3.44 3.70
N THR A 43 -10.66 3.81 3.03
CA THR A 43 -9.69 4.76 3.61
C THR A 43 -10.28 6.16 3.74
N GLY A 44 -9.80 6.94 4.71
CA GLY A 44 -10.28 8.29 4.95
C GLY A 44 -11.80 8.35 5.20
N LYS A 45 -12.40 7.33 5.82
CA LYS A 45 -13.87 7.20 6.02
C LYS A 45 -14.64 7.21 4.69
N GLY A 46 -14.12 6.55 3.67
CA GLY A 46 -14.71 6.47 2.33
C GLY A 46 -14.34 7.63 1.40
N ARG A 47 -13.49 8.56 1.86
CA ARG A 47 -13.07 9.74 1.09
C ARG A 47 -11.74 9.55 0.37
N CYS A 48 -10.91 8.62 0.81
CA CYS A 48 -9.52 8.39 0.40
C CYS A 48 -8.60 9.60 0.67
N ASN A 49 -7.86 9.56 1.77
CA ASN A 49 -6.72 10.46 1.94
C ASN A 49 -5.60 10.02 0.99
N VAL A 50 -5.44 10.75 -0.13
CA VAL A 50 -4.55 10.38 -1.25
C VAL A 50 -3.09 10.52 -0.86
N THR A 51 -2.74 11.68 -0.31
CA THR A 51 -1.40 12.03 0.16
C THR A 51 -1.48 13.15 1.20
N ASN A 52 -0.32 13.64 1.63
CA ASN A 52 -0.20 14.87 2.41
C ASN A 52 0.60 15.86 1.58
N ASP A 53 0.11 17.09 1.42
CA ASP A 53 0.75 18.18 0.70
C ASP A 53 1.93 18.74 1.50
N ALA A 54 2.98 17.96 1.61
CA ALA A 54 4.19 18.25 2.37
C ALA A 54 5.44 17.93 1.54
N THR A 55 6.57 18.55 1.90
CA THR A 55 7.85 18.24 1.23
C THR A 55 8.33 16.83 1.59
N SER A 56 9.24 16.28 0.79
CA SER A 56 9.85 14.97 1.07
C SER A 56 10.52 14.93 2.44
N GLU A 57 11.17 16.02 2.86
CA GLU A 57 11.80 16.16 4.17
C GLU A 57 10.77 16.09 5.31
N GLN A 58 9.64 16.80 5.15
CA GLN A 58 8.56 16.80 6.13
C GLN A 58 7.90 15.40 6.22
N LEU A 59 7.70 14.73 5.09
CA LEU A 59 7.19 13.35 5.07
C LEU A 59 8.15 12.41 5.78
N LEU A 60 9.45 12.47 5.48
CA LEU A 60 10.48 11.64 6.11
C LEU A 60 10.60 11.90 7.62
N ALA A 61 10.46 13.14 8.07
CA ALA A 61 10.49 13.50 9.50
C ALA A 61 9.33 12.87 10.28
N ASN A 62 8.23 12.53 9.62
CA ASN A 62 7.06 11.87 10.24
C ASN A 62 7.12 10.34 10.16
N VAL A 63 8.15 9.75 9.56
CA VAL A 63 8.35 8.29 9.56
C VAL A 63 8.99 7.86 10.88
N ILE A 64 8.25 7.13 11.69
CA ILE A 64 8.63 6.78 13.07
C ILE A 64 9.90 5.91 13.13
N SER A 65 10.06 4.99 12.17
CA SER A 65 11.22 4.10 12.16
C SER A 65 11.78 3.93 10.74
N ASN A 66 13.11 3.90 10.65
CA ASN A 66 13.84 3.67 9.40
C ASN A 66 13.47 4.60 8.24
N PRO A 67 13.36 5.93 8.41
CA PRO A 67 12.99 6.86 7.34
C PRO A 67 13.92 6.81 6.14
N LYS A 68 15.21 6.48 6.34
CA LYS A 68 16.20 6.37 5.26
C LYS A 68 15.81 5.36 4.18
N PHE A 69 15.04 4.33 4.53
CA PHE A 69 14.54 3.33 3.57
C PHE A 69 13.61 3.95 2.52
N LEU A 70 12.87 4.99 2.89
CA LEU A 70 11.91 5.67 2.01
C LEU A 70 12.50 6.89 1.29
N TYR A 71 13.78 7.20 1.51
CA TYR A 71 14.41 8.39 0.94
C TYR A 71 14.24 8.47 -0.58
N SER A 72 14.75 7.49 -1.32
CA SER A 72 14.61 7.47 -2.78
C SER A 72 13.17 7.51 -3.23
N ALA A 73 12.28 6.75 -2.59
CA ALA A 73 10.86 6.69 -2.97
C ALA A 73 10.17 8.05 -2.86
N PHE A 74 10.43 8.83 -1.78
CA PHE A 74 9.80 10.14 -1.60
C PHE A 74 10.44 11.25 -2.46
N TYR A 75 11.68 11.07 -2.93
CA TYR A 75 12.30 12.01 -3.85
C TYR A 75 11.99 11.67 -5.32
N ASP A 76 11.85 10.37 -5.66
CA ASP A 76 11.52 9.93 -7.02
C ASP A 76 10.02 10.11 -7.35
N PHE A 77 9.14 10.05 -6.34
CA PHE A 77 7.70 10.27 -6.48
C PHE A 77 7.16 10.94 -5.22
N ASN A 78 7.18 12.25 -5.20
CA ASN A 78 6.79 13.07 -4.05
C ASN A 78 5.27 13.33 -4.00
N ALA A 79 4.82 14.10 -3.01
CA ALA A 79 3.40 14.42 -2.83
C ALA A 79 2.81 15.19 -4.01
N GLN A 80 3.58 16.12 -4.59
CA GLN A 80 3.13 16.91 -5.75
C GLN A 80 3.04 16.05 -7.01
N ASP A 81 3.97 15.10 -7.18
CA ASP A 81 3.90 14.13 -8.28
C ASP A 81 2.65 13.26 -8.15
N CYS A 82 2.31 12.82 -6.91
CA CYS A 82 1.11 12.08 -6.64
C CYS A 82 -0.17 12.87 -6.95
N MET A 83 -0.23 14.13 -6.54
CA MET A 83 -1.35 15.02 -6.85
C MET A 83 -1.49 15.23 -8.35
N SER A 84 -0.40 15.61 -9.01
CA SER A 84 -0.35 15.81 -10.47
C SER A 84 -0.76 14.56 -11.24
N PHE A 85 -0.36 13.38 -10.78
CA PHE A 85 -0.75 12.11 -11.39
C PHE A 85 -2.27 11.92 -11.41
N PHE A 86 -2.96 12.15 -10.29
CA PHE A 86 -4.42 12.00 -10.24
C PHE A 86 -5.15 13.13 -10.97
N GLU A 87 -4.64 14.36 -10.93
CA GLU A 87 -5.20 15.48 -11.70
C GLU A 87 -5.11 15.24 -13.21
N GLN A 88 -4.00 14.69 -13.71
CA GLN A 88 -3.86 14.28 -15.11
C GLN A 88 -4.83 13.16 -15.49
N LEU A 89 -5.27 12.34 -14.55
CA LEU A 89 -6.32 11.35 -14.75
C LEU A 89 -7.75 11.93 -14.58
N GLY A 90 -7.87 13.24 -14.43
CA GLY A 90 -9.15 13.95 -14.35
C GLY A 90 -9.77 13.98 -12.95
N VAL A 91 -9.06 13.59 -11.91
CA VAL A 91 -9.53 13.67 -10.52
C VAL A 91 -9.13 15.01 -9.93
N ARG A 92 -10.13 15.87 -9.66
CA ARG A 92 -9.88 17.13 -8.94
C ARG A 92 -9.59 16.83 -7.47
N LEU A 93 -8.52 17.43 -6.94
CA LEU A 93 -8.09 17.28 -5.56
C LEU A 93 -8.33 18.56 -4.76
N LYS A 94 -8.42 18.43 -3.45
CA LYS A 94 -8.43 19.53 -2.48
C LYS A 94 -7.50 19.24 -1.32
N VAL A 95 -6.87 20.28 -0.81
CA VAL A 95 -6.05 20.20 0.41
C VAL A 95 -6.90 20.66 1.58
N GLU A 96 -6.99 19.85 2.61
CA GLU A 96 -7.67 20.17 3.85
C GLU A 96 -6.66 20.42 4.97
N ARG A 97 -7.18 20.82 6.12
CA ARG A 97 -6.38 21.05 7.32
C ARG A 97 -5.40 19.87 7.60
N GLY A 98 -4.19 20.22 8.02
CA GLY A 98 -3.09 19.25 8.21
C GLY A 98 -2.51 18.76 6.89
N ASN A 99 -2.65 19.54 5.82
CA ASN A 99 -2.15 19.25 4.47
C ASN A 99 -2.69 17.93 3.89
N ARG A 100 -3.80 17.43 4.40
CA ARG A 100 -4.41 16.18 3.91
C ARG A 100 -5.07 16.41 2.56
N VAL A 101 -4.75 15.55 1.61
CA VAL A 101 -5.25 15.66 0.24
C VAL A 101 -6.36 14.66 0.00
N PHE A 102 -7.52 15.14 -0.47
CA PHE A 102 -8.70 14.34 -0.78
C PHE A 102 -9.22 14.65 -2.19
N PRO A 103 -9.97 13.72 -2.81
CA PRO A 103 -10.79 14.07 -3.97
C PRO A 103 -11.77 15.18 -3.63
N GLN A 104 -11.98 16.11 -4.56
CA GLN A 104 -12.96 17.20 -4.42
C GLN A 104 -14.38 16.68 -4.13
N SER A 105 -14.72 15.52 -4.67
CA SER A 105 -16.00 14.83 -4.50
C SER A 105 -16.21 14.19 -3.13
N ASP A 106 -15.15 14.04 -2.32
CA ASP A 106 -15.15 13.25 -1.10
C ASP A 106 -15.48 11.75 -1.30
N HIS A 107 -15.24 11.23 -2.52
CA HIS A 107 -15.49 9.81 -2.84
C HIS A 107 -14.20 9.08 -3.23
N SER A 108 -13.82 8.08 -2.44
CA SER A 108 -12.68 7.20 -2.73
C SER A 108 -12.82 6.44 -4.05
N SER A 109 -14.07 6.23 -4.50
CA SER A 109 -14.37 5.59 -5.78
C SER A 109 -13.81 6.34 -6.98
N ASP A 110 -13.59 7.66 -6.88
CA ASP A 110 -13.04 8.44 -8.00
C ASP A 110 -11.57 8.11 -8.22
N ILE A 111 -10.82 7.94 -7.13
CA ILE A 111 -9.43 7.49 -7.18
C ILE A 111 -9.34 6.08 -7.77
N ILE A 112 -10.21 5.16 -7.32
CA ILE A 112 -10.23 3.78 -7.82
C ILE A 112 -10.57 3.76 -9.31
N ARG A 113 -11.61 4.48 -9.74
CA ARG A 113 -12.03 4.56 -11.15
C ARG A 113 -10.95 5.15 -12.04
N ALA A 114 -10.24 6.19 -11.57
CA ALA A 114 -9.15 6.78 -12.32
C ALA A 114 -8.01 5.77 -12.56
N LEU A 115 -7.63 5.02 -11.53
CA LEU A 115 -6.62 3.96 -11.65
C LEU A 115 -7.09 2.81 -12.55
N GLU A 116 -8.33 2.35 -12.41
CA GLU A 116 -8.91 1.29 -13.28
C GLU A 116 -8.99 1.73 -14.74
N TYR A 117 -9.39 2.97 -14.99
CA TYR A 117 -9.41 3.52 -16.35
C TYR A 117 -8.01 3.53 -16.96
N GLU A 118 -7.02 4.01 -16.21
CA GLU A 118 -5.64 4.07 -16.69
C GLU A 118 -5.05 2.68 -16.94
N LEU A 119 -5.31 1.72 -16.06
CA LEU A 119 -4.90 0.32 -16.27
C LEU A 119 -5.46 -0.25 -17.56
N ARG A 120 -6.76 -0.02 -17.83
CA ARG A 120 -7.41 -0.46 -19.07
C ARG A 120 -6.86 0.25 -20.31
N ARG A 121 -6.66 1.57 -20.23
CA ARG A 121 -6.06 2.38 -21.31
C ARG A 121 -4.67 1.88 -21.70
N LEU A 122 -3.90 1.41 -20.72
CA LEU A 122 -2.56 0.84 -20.90
C LEU A 122 -2.58 -0.66 -21.24
N SER A 123 -3.76 -1.24 -21.48
CA SER A 123 -3.93 -2.66 -21.81
C SER A 123 -3.35 -3.61 -20.74
N VAL A 124 -3.40 -3.22 -19.46
CA VAL A 124 -3.05 -4.11 -18.36
C VAL A 124 -4.09 -5.22 -18.27
N ASN A 125 -3.64 -6.49 -18.26
CA ASN A 125 -4.51 -7.62 -18.05
C ASN A 125 -4.87 -7.75 -16.56
N ILE A 126 -6.16 -7.58 -16.21
CA ILE A 126 -6.66 -7.61 -14.82
C ILE A 126 -7.36 -8.94 -14.58
N CYS A 127 -6.83 -9.75 -13.66
CA CYS A 127 -7.37 -11.03 -13.25
C CYS A 127 -7.95 -10.90 -11.83
N LEU A 128 -9.28 -10.75 -11.74
CA LEU A 128 -10.02 -10.75 -10.46
C LEU A 128 -10.34 -12.18 -10.02
N ASN A 129 -10.71 -12.36 -8.74
CA ASN A 129 -10.98 -13.68 -8.14
C ASN A 129 -9.85 -14.68 -8.38
N SER A 130 -8.60 -14.18 -8.42
CA SER A 130 -7.43 -14.94 -8.81
C SER A 130 -6.35 -14.91 -7.72
N PRO A 131 -6.57 -15.62 -6.61
CA PRO A 131 -5.62 -15.66 -5.51
C PRO A 131 -4.32 -16.34 -5.93
N VAL A 132 -3.21 -15.69 -5.62
CA VAL A 132 -1.86 -16.21 -5.82
C VAL A 132 -1.45 -16.99 -4.57
N LYS A 133 -1.02 -18.24 -4.76
CA LYS A 133 -0.60 -19.16 -3.70
C LYS A 133 0.86 -18.95 -3.30
N ALA A 134 1.73 -18.79 -4.29
CA ALA A 134 3.18 -18.72 -4.05
C ALA A 134 3.92 -18.02 -5.20
N LEU A 135 5.14 -17.59 -4.93
CA LEU A 135 6.11 -17.24 -5.97
C LEU A 135 6.69 -18.52 -6.57
N TRP A 136 6.82 -18.56 -7.89
CA TRP A 136 7.51 -19.64 -8.57
C TRP A 136 8.98 -19.27 -8.72
N THR A 137 9.85 -20.03 -8.05
CA THR A 137 11.30 -19.78 -8.04
C THR A 137 12.07 -21.03 -8.40
N GLU A 138 13.31 -20.85 -8.85
CA GLU A 138 14.33 -21.88 -8.98
C GLU A 138 15.58 -21.46 -8.20
N ASP A 139 16.31 -22.44 -7.67
CA ASP A 139 17.59 -22.18 -7.01
C ASP A 139 18.67 -21.88 -8.05
N LEU A 140 19.51 -20.91 -7.77
CA LEU A 140 20.63 -20.57 -8.65
C LEU A 140 21.81 -21.50 -8.35
N PRO A 141 22.30 -22.26 -9.35
CA PRO A 141 23.40 -23.20 -9.15
C PRO A 141 24.71 -22.48 -8.79
N GLY A 142 25.48 -23.06 -7.86
CA GLY A 142 26.84 -22.60 -7.54
C GLY A 142 26.95 -21.50 -6.50
N GLN A 143 25.88 -21.12 -5.84
CA GLN A 143 25.88 -20.03 -4.86
C GLN A 143 25.99 -20.46 -3.38
N GLU A 144 26.22 -21.75 -3.11
CA GLU A 144 26.47 -22.26 -1.74
C GLU A 144 27.69 -21.62 -1.06
N LEU A 145 28.56 -20.95 -1.83
CA LEU A 145 29.80 -20.31 -1.36
C LEU A 145 29.71 -18.78 -1.27
N LEU A 146 28.61 -18.18 -1.68
CA LEU A 146 28.44 -16.72 -1.70
C LEU A 146 27.73 -16.25 -0.42
N ASP A 147 28.05 -15.04 0.03
CA ASP A 147 27.40 -14.44 1.20
C ASP A 147 25.89 -14.25 0.92
N PRO A 148 24.99 -15.02 1.57
CA PRO A 148 23.55 -14.95 1.30
C PRO A 148 22.94 -13.59 1.63
N LYS A 149 23.70 -12.67 2.25
CA LYS A 149 23.29 -11.29 2.50
C LYS A 149 23.55 -10.36 1.33
N LYS A 150 24.33 -10.77 0.34
CA LYS A 150 24.76 -9.92 -0.77
C LYS A 150 24.27 -10.38 -2.14
N GLU A 151 23.96 -11.67 -2.30
CA GLU A 151 23.60 -12.20 -3.61
C GLU A 151 22.31 -13.03 -3.56
N PRO A 152 21.47 -12.96 -4.59
CA PRO A 152 20.24 -13.72 -4.66
C PRO A 152 20.54 -15.22 -4.81
N THR A 153 19.94 -16.04 -3.95
CA THR A 153 20.07 -17.50 -4.01
C THR A 153 19.00 -18.15 -4.89
N LYS A 154 17.97 -17.38 -5.26
CA LYS A 154 16.82 -17.83 -6.05
C LYS A 154 16.52 -16.87 -7.18
N LYS A 155 16.11 -17.43 -8.32
CA LYS A 155 15.55 -16.67 -9.44
C LYS A 155 14.03 -16.79 -9.43
N CYS A 156 13.34 -15.68 -9.51
CA CYS A 156 11.89 -15.65 -9.68
C CYS A 156 11.54 -15.94 -11.15
N LEU A 157 10.72 -16.94 -11.39
CA LEU A 157 10.23 -17.34 -12.71
C LEU A 157 8.79 -16.88 -12.96
N GLY A 158 8.06 -16.49 -11.92
CA GLY A 158 6.66 -16.10 -11.99
C GLY A 158 5.89 -16.41 -10.71
N ILE A 159 4.64 -16.83 -10.86
CA ILE A 159 3.74 -17.13 -9.75
C ILE A 159 3.08 -18.50 -9.91
N ILE A 160 2.53 -19.00 -8.80
CA ILE A 160 1.67 -20.18 -8.74
C ILE A 160 0.32 -19.72 -8.21
N LEU A 161 -0.74 -19.93 -8.97
CA LEU A 161 -2.10 -19.64 -8.57
C LEU A 161 -2.64 -20.69 -7.57
N GLN A 162 -3.77 -20.40 -6.94
CA GLN A 162 -4.38 -21.30 -5.95
C GLN A 162 -4.79 -22.67 -6.54
N ASP A 163 -5.14 -22.72 -7.81
CA ASP A 163 -5.46 -23.94 -8.56
C ASP A 163 -4.22 -24.74 -8.99
N GLY A 164 -3.02 -24.26 -8.69
CA GLY A 164 -1.75 -24.86 -9.06
C GLY A 164 -1.20 -24.44 -10.42
N LYS A 165 -1.92 -23.63 -11.19
CA LYS A 165 -1.46 -23.12 -12.48
C LYS A 165 -0.25 -22.22 -12.29
N LYS A 166 0.79 -22.42 -13.11
CA LYS A 166 2.00 -21.59 -13.12
C LYS A 166 1.89 -20.51 -14.20
N GLU A 167 2.16 -19.28 -13.82
CA GLU A 167 2.23 -18.14 -14.74
C GLU A 167 3.64 -17.56 -14.75
N LYS A 168 4.27 -17.63 -15.92
CA LYS A 168 5.64 -17.16 -16.11
C LYS A 168 5.70 -15.64 -16.23
N ALA A 169 6.73 -15.03 -15.62
CA ALA A 169 7.03 -13.60 -15.73
C ALA A 169 8.54 -13.36 -15.59
N ASP A 170 8.99 -12.24 -16.15
CA ASP A 170 10.36 -11.77 -15.97
C ASP A 170 10.53 -11.01 -14.65
N ARG A 171 9.44 -10.42 -14.15
CA ARG A 171 9.39 -9.68 -12.88
C ARG A 171 8.06 -9.92 -12.16
N VAL A 172 8.13 -9.96 -10.84
CA VAL A 172 6.94 -10.06 -9.97
C VAL A 172 7.00 -8.94 -8.94
N VAL A 173 5.92 -8.17 -8.84
CA VAL A 173 5.72 -7.14 -7.82
C VAL A 173 4.75 -7.66 -6.78
N LEU A 174 5.20 -7.74 -5.53
CA LEU A 174 4.40 -8.18 -4.39
C LEU A 174 3.76 -6.97 -3.71
N ALA A 175 2.46 -6.74 -3.94
CA ALA A 175 1.71 -5.59 -3.47
C ALA A 175 0.42 -5.97 -2.72
N THR A 176 0.46 -7.08 -1.97
CA THR A 176 -0.69 -7.70 -1.30
C THR A 176 -1.18 -6.95 -0.06
N GLY A 177 -0.50 -5.89 0.35
CA GLY A 177 -0.77 -5.17 1.60
C GLY A 177 -0.25 -5.92 2.84
N GLY A 178 -0.68 -5.46 4.00
CA GLY A 178 -0.31 -6.03 5.31
C GLY A 178 -1.39 -6.93 5.89
N VAL A 179 -1.65 -6.79 7.22
CA VAL A 179 -2.59 -7.64 7.98
C VAL A 179 -3.78 -6.87 8.55
N SER A 180 -3.89 -5.57 8.33
CA SER A 180 -5.01 -4.76 8.81
C SER A 180 -6.21 -4.82 7.85
N TYR A 181 -7.42 -4.85 8.41
CA TYR A 181 -8.67 -5.02 7.65
C TYR A 181 -8.70 -6.28 6.78
N PRO A 182 -8.63 -7.48 7.37
CA PRO A 182 -8.48 -8.75 6.62
C PRO A 182 -9.62 -9.01 5.65
N LEU A 183 -10.84 -8.51 5.92
CA LEU A 183 -11.98 -8.58 4.99
C LEU A 183 -11.77 -7.85 3.66
N THR A 184 -10.77 -6.99 3.56
CA THR A 184 -10.36 -6.35 2.31
C THR A 184 -9.34 -7.16 1.52
N GLY A 185 -8.96 -8.34 2.01
CA GLY A 185 -7.95 -9.20 1.40
C GLY A 185 -6.54 -9.04 1.98
N ALA A 186 -6.33 -8.12 2.95
CA ALA A 186 -5.02 -7.92 3.58
C ALA A 186 -4.79 -8.94 4.69
N ASN A 187 -4.45 -10.16 4.31
CA ASN A 187 -4.31 -11.33 5.18
C ASN A 187 -2.85 -11.74 5.47
N GLY A 188 -1.87 -10.94 5.04
CA GLY A 188 -0.46 -11.21 5.26
C GLY A 188 0.18 -12.23 4.29
N SER A 189 -0.56 -12.72 3.29
CA SER A 189 -0.06 -13.72 2.33
C SER A 189 1.24 -13.30 1.64
N GLY A 190 1.40 -12.01 1.32
CA GLY A 190 2.64 -11.50 0.72
C GLY A 190 3.84 -11.60 1.64
N LEU A 191 3.66 -11.39 2.94
CA LEU A 191 4.74 -11.56 3.91
C LEU A 191 5.18 -13.02 3.97
N THR A 192 4.23 -13.95 3.96
CA THR A 192 4.50 -15.40 3.90
C THR A 192 5.23 -15.78 2.60
N MET A 193 4.80 -15.23 1.45
CA MET A 193 5.48 -15.45 0.16
C MET A 193 6.92 -14.92 0.18
N ALA A 194 7.14 -13.74 0.77
CA ALA A 194 8.48 -13.17 0.90
C ALA A 194 9.38 -14.03 1.78
N GLN A 195 8.88 -14.52 2.92
CA GLN A 195 9.61 -15.43 3.81
C GLN A 195 9.97 -16.74 3.11
N ALA A 196 9.05 -17.30 2.33
CA ALA A 196 9.26 -18.56 1.61
C ALA A 196 10.40 -18.51 0.58
N VAL A 197 10.76 -17.30 0.11
CA VAL A 197 11.88 -17.10 -0.82
C VAL A 197 13.12 -16.52 -0.14
N GLY A 198 13.16 -16.51 1.20
CA GLY A 198 14.35 -16.20 1.99
C GLY A 198 14.42 -14.74 2.51
N HIS A 199 13.40 -13.91 2.30
CA HIS A 199 13.37 -12.58 2.92
C HIS A 199 13.10 -12.67 4.42
N LYS A 200 13.82 -11.87 5.19
CA LYS A 200 13.53 -11.70 6.61
C LYS A 200 12.33 -10.75 6.76
N VAL A 201 11.27 -11.23 7.39
CA VAL A 201 10.12 -10.41 7.81
C VAL A 201 10.26 -10.11 9.30
N THR A 202 10.22 -8.82 9.64
CA THR A 202 10.25 -8.37 11.03
C THR A 202 8.91 -8.63 11.71
N GLU A 203 8.91 -8.65 13.04
CA GLU A 203 7.68 -8.76 13.82
C GLU A 203 6.72 -7.61 13.49
N LEU A 204 5.43 -7.92 13.43
CA LEU A 204 4.39 -6.96 13.09
C LEU A 204 3.81 -6.35 14.36
N TYR A 205 3.81 -5.04 14.44
CA TYR A 205 3.20 -4.28 15.52
C TYR A 205 2.07 -3.40 14.97
N PRO A 206 0.98 -3.18 15.74
CA PRO A 206 -0.05 -2.25 15.34
C PRO A 206 0.49 -0.82 15.37
N ALA A 207 0.21 -0.04 14.32
CA ALA A 207 0.59 1.37 14.22
C ALA A 207 -0.49 2.30 14.81
N LEU A 208 -1.76 1.91 14.72
CA LEU A 208 -2.90 2.63 15.29
C LEU A 208 -3.76 1.64 16.06
N VAL A 209 -4.07 1.98 17.31
CA VAL A 209 -4.91 1.16 18.19
C VAL A 209 -5.94 2.04 18.90
N PRO A 210 -7.15 1.53 19.19
CA PRO A 210 -8.08 2.22 20.07
C PRO A 210 -7.54 2.20 21.50
N LEU A 211 -7.75 3.29 22.24
CA LEU A 211 -7.46 3.35 23.67
C LEU A 211 -8.65 2.83 24.47
N LYS A 212 -8.38 1.99 25.47
CA LYS A 212 -9.36 1.67 26.51
C LYS A 212 -9.29 2.75 27.58
N ILE A 213 -10.44 3.35 27.88
CA ILE A 213 -10.61 4.33 28.96
C ILE A 213 -11.12 3.58 30.20
N GLN A 214 -10.61 3.91 31.38
CA GLN A 214 -11.02 3.27 32.63
C GLN A 214 -12.41 3.74 33.09
N GLU A 215 -12.72 5.00 32.80
CA GLU A 215 -13.96 5.64 33.18
C GLU A 215 -15.13 5.13 32.33
N THR A 216 -16.31 5.00 32.94
CA THR A 216 -17.51 4.46 32.28
C THR A 216 -18.29 5.49 31.47
N TRP A 217 -18.13 6.80 31.77
CA TRP A 217 -18.86 7.87 31.08
C TRP A 217 -18.60 7.93 29.58
N CYS A 218 -17.47 7.41 29.12
CA CYS A 218 -17.14 7.37 27.69
C CYS A 218 -18.13 6.52 26.87
N HIS A 219 -18.84 5.57 27.50
CA HIS A 219 -19.89 4.79 26.82
C HIS A 219 -21.09 5.65 26.41
N GLU A 220 -21.40 6.70 27.17
CA GLU A 220 -22.48 7.64 26.86
C GLU A 220 -22.12 8.51 25.64
N LEU A 221 -20.83 8.64 25.32
CA LEU A 221 -20.32 9.41 24.20
C LEU A 221 -20.05 8.56 22.95
N MET A 222 -20.54 7.31 22.93
CA MET A 222 -20.31 6.41 21.79
C MET A 222 -20.87 7.03 20.50
N GLY A 223 -20.00 7.13 19.48
CA GLY A 223 -20.35 7.75 18.19
C GLY A 223 -20.11 9.25 18.10
N LEU A 224 -19.76 9.93 19.21
CA LEU A 224 -19.37 11.33 19.18
C LEU A 224 -18.04 11.51 18.46
N ALA A 225 -18.03 12.31 17.39
CA ALA A 225 -16.82 12.76 16.73
C ALA A 225 -16.51 14.20 17.14
N LEU A 226 -15.41 14.39 17.84
CA LEU A 226 -14.91 15.72 18.18
C LEU A 226 -14.24 16.33 16.93
N LYS A 227 -14.46 17.64 16.76
CA LYS A 227 -13.86 18.42 15.65
C LYS A 227 -13.14 19.63 16.23
N ASN A 228 -12.02 19.99 15.62
CA ASN A 228 -11.23 21.15 16.02
C ASN A 228 -10.83 21.09 17.51
N VAL A 229 -10.31 19.98 17.96
CA VAL A 229 -9.85 19.78 19.34
C VAL A 229 -8.35 19.66 19.41
N GLU A 230 -7.80 20.12 20.51
CA GLU A 230 -6.42 19.86 20.91
C GLU A 230 -6.41 18.65 21.85
N VAL A 231 -5.61 17.65 21.54
CA VAL A 231 -5.42 16.46 22.38
C VAL A 231 -4.05 16.55 23.02
N THR A 232 -4.01 16.54 24.35
CA THR A 232 -2.75 16.51 25.10
C THR A 232 -2.67 15.22 25.92
N ILE A 233 -1.60 14.47 25.77
CA ILE A 233 -1.29 13.29 26.57
C ILE A 233 -0.36 13.68 27.69
N CYS A 234 -0.77 13.41 28.93
CA CYS A 234 0.00 13.72 30.13
C CYS A 234 0.31 12.47 30.96
N ASN A 235 1.46 12.46 31.64
CA ASN A 235 1.75 11.54 32.74
C ASN A 235 1.85 12.38 34.02
N GLY A 236 0.79 12.36 34.83
CA GLY A 236 0.60 13.29 35.93
C GLY A 236 0.58 14.73 35.42
N LYS A 237 1.49 15.58 35.95
CA LYS A 237 1.62 16.98 35.50
C LYS A 237 2.53 17.15 34.25
N LYS A 238 3.22 16.10 33.81
CA LYS A 238 4.15 16.16 32.69
C LYS A 238 3.42 15.94 31.38
N LYS A 239 3.43 16.92 30.49
CA LYS A 239 2.98 16.82 29.12
C LYS A 239 3.94 15.91 28.31
N LEU A 240 3.43 14.86 27.68
CA LEU A 240 4.20 13.92 26.86
C LEU A 240 4.05 14.21 25.38
N TYR A 241 2.82 14.51 24.95
CA TYR A 241 2.50 14.73 23.53
C TYR A 241 1.31 15.69 23.42
N GLN A 242 1.27 16.45 22.35
CA GLN A 242 0.13 17.32 22.02
C GLN A 242 -0.04 17.37 20.53
N ASP A 243 -1.28 17.25 20.08
CA ASP A 243 -1.65 17.40 18.68
C ASP A 243 -3.03 18.04 18.58
N PHE A 244 -3.31 18.56 17.41
CA PHE A 244 -4.56 19.26 17.14
C PHE A 244 -5.27 18.63 15.92
N GLY A 245 -6.51 18.13 16.10
CA GLY A 245 -7.29 17.40 15.10
C GLY A 245 -8.70 17.95 14.83
#